data_e96a2922fb05b36b97870e1e370ec088
#
_entry.id   e96a2922fb05b36b97870e1e370ec088
#
_cell.length_a   1.000
_cell.length_b   1.000
_cell.length_c   1.000
_cell.angle_alpha   90.00
_cell.angle_beta   90.00
_cell.angle_gamma   90.00
#
_symmetry.space_group_name_H-M   'P 1'
#
loop_
_entity.id
_entity.type
_entity.pdbx_description
1 polymer ?
#
loop_
_entity_poly.entity_id
_entity_poly.type
_entity_poly.pdbx_seq_one_letter_code
_entity_poly.pdbx_strand_id
1 'polypeptide(L)'
;MKTINKESIILASGSPRRKELMTQAGIDFKIHVADIDESKVDPGMPAENYVCLLSKTKAQAVAAHYPDAWTIGADTIVAVGNTILGKPAGHRQAVTMLTQLSNREHSVFTAFTITRPDSDDLITRVVNTRVRFKALSKDEINWYADTGEPYDKAGGYGIQGIGAFLVKEISGSYTNVVGLPVCELIDALASLGAISFKEVK
;
A
#
# COMPACT_ATOMS: atom_id res chain seq x y z
N MET A 1 22.76 -0.63 -6.20
CA MET A 1 22.94 -0.49 -4.74
C MET A 1 22.26 -1.68 -4.10
N LYS A 2 22.92 -2.46 -3.27
CA LYS A 2 22.30 -3.61 -2.62
C LYS A 2 22.23 -3.29 -1.13
N THR A 3 21.03 -3.22 -0.57
CA THR A 3 20.87 -3.13 0.89
C THR A 3 21.35 -4.45 1.51
N ILE A 4 21.90 -4.38 2.70
CA ILE A 4 22.27 -5.58 3.46
C ILE A 4 21.33 -5.65 4.63
N ASN A 5 20.51 -6.68 4.64
CA ASN A 5 19.78 -7.03 5.84
C ASN A 5 20.81 -7.45 6.91
N LYS A 6 20.71 -6.84 8.06
CA LYS A 6 21.41 -7.30 9.26
C LYS A 6 20.61 -8.36 10.00
N GLU A 7 19.30 -8.32 9.82
CA GLU A 7 18.35 -9.22 10.46
C GLU A 7 17.31 -9.71 9.45
N SER A 8 16.57 -10.76 9.79
CA SER A 8 15.48 -11.27 8.94
C SER A 8 14.34 -10.27 8.84
N ILE A 9 13.77 -10.13 7.63
CA ILE A 9 12.62 -9.28 7.38
C ILE A 9 11.48 -10.12 6.83
N ILE A 10 10.27 -9.93 7.37
CA ILE A 10 9.04 -10.59 6.93
C ILE A 10 8.07 -9.54 6.39
N LEU A 11 7.56 -9.74 5.18
CA LEU A 11 6.47 -8.94 4.63
C LEU A 11 5.13 -9.61 4.94
N ALA A 12 4.33 -8.99 5.81
CA ALA A 12 3.00 -9.45 6.20
C ALA A 12 1.93 -9.07 5.16
N SER A 13 2.17 -9.40 3.87
CA SER A 13 1.27 -9.01 2.78
C SER A 13 1.36 -9.97 1.60
N GLY A 14 0.20 -10.34 1.05
CA GLY A 14 0.08 -11.08 -0.20
C GLY A 14 0.11 -10.20 -1.46
N SER A 15 0.29 -8.89 -1.34
CA SER A 15 0.28 -7.98 -2.49
C SER A 15 1.51 -8.19 -3.38
N PRO A 16 1.34 -8.56 -4.67
CA PRO A 16 2.46 -8.70 -5.59
C PRO A 16 3.18 -7.38 -5.84
N ARG A 17 2.47 -6.26 -5.79
CA ARG A 17 3.05 -4.91 -5.96
C ARG A 17 4.01 -4.54 -4.82
N ARG A 18 3.64 -4.84 -3.58
CA ARG A 18 4.52 -4.61 -2.41
C ARG A 18 5.75 -5.49 -2.46
N LYS A 19 5.59 -6.77 -2.84
CA LYS A 19 6.70 -7.68 -3.09
C LYS A 19 7.67 -7.09 -4.13
N GLU A 20 7.14 -6.63 -5.25
CA GLU A 20 7.94 -6.04 -6.32
C GLU A 20 8.71 -4.80 -5.85
N LEU A 21 8.04 -3.87 -5.16
CA LEU A 21 8.67 -2.65 -4.63
C LEU A 21 9.81 -2.96 -3.65
N MET A 22 9.63 -3.91 -2.74
CA MET A 22 10.70 -4.32 -1.82
C MET A 22 11.85 -5.01 -2.56
N THR A 23 11.56 -5.82 -3.56
CA THR A 23 12.58 -6.46 -4.41
C THR A 23 13.38 -5.41 -5.19
N GLN A 24 12.71 -4.42 -5.80
CA GLN A 24 13.36 -3.31 -6.50
C GLN A 24 14.22 -2.45 -5.57
N ALA A 25 13.80 -2.30 -4.31
CA ALA A 25 14.59 -1.63 -3.28
C ALA A 25 15.82 -2.44 -2.81
N GLY A 26 15.98 -3.69 -3.29
CA GLY A 26 17.10 -4.56 -2.94
C GLY A 26 17.03 -5.13 -1.53
N ILE A 27 15.85 -5.11 -0.89
CA ILE A 27 15.62 -5.71 0.43
C ILE A 27 15.43 -7.22 0.22
N ASP A 28 16.12 -8.02 1.04
CA ASP A 28 15.87 -9.46 1.15
C ASP A 28 14.81 -9.72 2.22
N PHE A 29 13.75 -10.46 1.89
CA PHE A 29 12.61 -10.69 2.78
C PHE A 29 11.91 -12.01 2.47
N LYS A 30 11.17 -12.51 3.46
CA LYS A 30 10.21 -13.61 3.29
C LYS A 30 8.79 -13.05 3.33
N ILE A 31 7.85 -13.80 2.76
CA ILE A 31 6.42 -13.43 2.78
C ILE A 31 5.69 -14.37 3.73
N HIS A 32 4.89 -13.78 4.61
CA HIS A 32 3.87 -14.49 5.38
C HIS A 32 2.60 -13.62 5.36
N VAL A 33 1.57 -14.08 4.66
CA VAL A 33 0.32 -13.31 4.53
C VAL A 33 -0.41 -13.29 5.87
N ALA A 34 -0.75 -12.08 6.33
CA ALA A 34 -1.54 -11.94 7.55
C ALA A 34 -2.96 -12.47 7.33
N ASP A 35 -3.40 -13.36 8.21
CA ASP A 35 -4.79 -13.83 8.27
C ASP A 35 -5.54 -12.99 9.29
N ILE A 36 -6.15 -11.90 8.82
CA ILE A 36 -6.95 -10.99 9.62
C ILE A 36 -8.30 -10.71 8.97
N ASP A 37 -9.32 -10.51 9.79
CA ASP A 37 -10.65 -10.11 9.34
C ASP A 37 -10.74 -8.58 9.27
N GLU A 38 -10.48 -8.02 8.07
CA GLU A 38 -10.53 -6.57 7.83
C GLU A 38 -11.96 -6.00 7.98
N SER A 39 -13.01 -6.82 7.90
CA SER A 39 -14.40 -6.37 8.04
C SER A 39 -14.75 -5.86 9.44
N LYS A 40 -13.93 -6.18 10.44
CA LYS A 40 -14.09 -5.71 11.81
C LYS A 40 -13.64 -4.26 12.03
N VAL A 41 -12.98 -3.68 11.06
CA VAL A 41 -12.52 -2.29 11.14
C VAL A 41 -13.64 -1.36 10.65
N ASP A 42 -14.00 -0.38 11.46
CA ASP A 42 -15.05 0.60 11.13
C ASP A 42 -14.63 1.43 9.90
N PRO A 43 -15.34 1.33 8.76
CA PRO A 43 -15.04 2.10 7.57
C PRO A 43 -15.36 3.60 7.71
N GLY A 44 -16.05 4.01 8.78
CA GLY A 44 -16.40 5.40 9.08
C GLY A 44 -15.27 6.19 9.75
N MET A 45 -14.19 5.54 10.14
CA MET A 45 -13.05 6.24 10.75
C MET A 45 -12.27 7.08 9.73
N PRO A 46 -11.51 8.10 10.18
CA PRO A 46 -10.60 8.85 9.31
C PRO A 46 -9.66 7.93 8.52
N ALA A 47 -9.44 8.24 7.25
CA ALA A 47 -8.66 7.44 6.31
C ALA A 47 -7.26 7.05 6.85
N GLU A 48 -6.57 7.99 7.48
CA GLU A 48 -5.25 7.77 8.09
C GLU A 48 -5.31 6.75 9.23
N ASN A 49 -6.31 6.88 10.11
CA ASN A 49 -6.50 5.96 11.24
C ASN A 49 -6.82 4.54 10.75
N TYR A 50 -7.63 4.45 9.68
CA TYR A 50 -8.00 3.18 9.07
C TYR A 50 -6.78 2.40 8.58
N VAL A 51 -5.93 3.02 7.75
CA VAL A 51 -4.73 2.35 7.23
C VAL A 51 -3.68 2.08 8.31
N CYS A 52 -3.54 2.98 9.31
CA CYS A 52 -2.66 2.76 10.45
C CYS A 52 -3.08 1.53 11.25
N LEU A 53 -4.37 1.42 11.57
CA LEU A 53 -4.90 0.27 12.32
C LEU A 53 -4.68 -1.03 11.57
N LEU A 54 -5.03 -1.08 10.27
CA LEU A 54 -4.87 -2.29 9.46
C LEU A 54 -3.39 -2.67 9.28
N SER A 55 -2.51 -1.72 9.01
CA SER A 55 -1.07 -2.01 8.88
C SER A 55 -0.49 -2.59 10.17
N LYS A 56 -0.87 -2.03 11.33
CA LYS A 56 -0.46 -2.50 12.66
C LYS A 56 -0.99 -3.90 12.94
N THR A 57 -2.28 -4.13 12.71
CA THR A 57 -2.91 -5.44 12.95
C THR A 57 -2.25 -6.52 12.09
N LYS A 58 -1.98 -6.23 10.80
CA LYS A 58 -1.27 -7.15 9.90
C LYS A 58 0.14 -7.46 10.39
N ALA A 59 0.89 -6.43 10.78
CA ALA A 59 2.25 -6.62 11.28
C ALA A 59 2.28 -7.47 12.54
N GLN A 60 1.45 -7.15 13.53
CA GLN A 60 1.42 -7.85 14.83
C GLN A 60 0.97 -9.30 14.69
N ALA A 61 -0.05 -9.59 13.86
CA ALA A 61 -0.53 -10.95 13.64
C ALA A 61 0.57 -11.88 13.10
N VAL A 62 1.43 -11.37 12.23
CA VAL A 62 2.52 -12.16 11.65
C VAL A 62 3.76 -12.16 12.55
N ALA A 63 4.08 -11.03 13.21
CA ALA A 63 5.23 -10.93 14.09
C ALA A 63 5.24 -11.99 15.18
N ALA A 64 4.07 -12.36 15.72
CA ALA A 64 3.94 -13.41 16.73
C ALA A 64 4.54 -14.78 16.31
N HIS A 65 4.69 -15.03 15.01
CA HIS A 65 5.30 -16.25 14.46
C HIS A 65 6.81 -16.12 14.19
N TYR A 66 7.39 -14.92 14.32
CA TYR A 66 8.76 -14.62 13.96
C TYR A 66 9.42 -13.72 15.01
N PRO A 67 9.73 -14.24 16.22
CA PRO A 67 10.24 -13.43 17.33
C PRO A 67 11.56 -12.71 17.00
N ASP A 68 12.40 -13.33 16.16
CA ASP A 68 13.73 -12.82 15.81
C ASP A 68 13.73 -12.01 14.49
N ALA A 69 12.58 -11.64 13.96
CA ALA A 69 12.50 -10.95 12.66
C ALA A 69 11.72 -9.63 12.74
N TRP A 70 12.14 -8.66 11.94
CA TRP A 70 11.35 -7.46 11.69
C TRP A 70 10.18 -7.80 10.77
N THR A 71 8.97 -7.55 11.22
CA THR A 71 7.76 -7.79 10.43
C THR A 71 7.17 -6.47 9.93
N ILE A 72 6.90 -6.40 8.63
CA ILE A 72 6.34 -5.24 7.94
C ILE A 72 4.90 -5.56 7.54
N GLY A 73 3.93 -4.89 8.17
CA GLY A 73 2.54 -4.85 7.72
C GLY A 73 2.26 -3.56 6.96
N ALA A 74 1.42 -3.60 5.96
CA ALA A 74 1.02 -2.40 5.22
C ALA A 74 -0.43 -2.47 4.76
N ASP A 75 -1.06 -1.30 4.66
CA ASP A 75 -2.39 -1.15 4.09
C ASP A 75 -2.50 0.09 3.22
N THR A 76 -3.40 0.06 2.20
CA THR A 76 -3.56 1.13 1.22
C THR A 76 -5.02 1.33 0.90
N ILE A 77 -5.47 2.57 0.96
CA ILE A 77 -6.81 2.97 0.53
C ILE A 77 -6.77 4.17 -0.40
N VAL A 78 -7.84 4.32 -1.17
CA VAL A 78 -8.16 5.53 -1.94
C VAL A 78 -9.27 6.27 -1.23
N ALA A 79 -9.17 7.58 -1.10
CA ALA A 79 -10.21 8.42 -0.50
C ALA A 79 -10.54 9.61 -1.41
N VAL A 80 -11.83 9.87 -1.62
CA VAL A 80 -12.34 11.06 -2.30
C VAL A 80 -13.26 11.82 -1.35
N GLY A 81 -12.84 13.04 -0.98
CA GLY A 81 -13.45 13.72 0.17
C GLY A 81 -13.32 12.84 1.44
N ASN A 82 -14.45 12.60 2.10
CA ASN A 82 -14.49 11.76 3.30
C ASN A 82 -14.85 10.28 3.01
N THR A 83 -14.95 9.90 1.73
CA THR A 83 -15.37 8.55 1.36
C THR A 83 -14.16 7.69 1.04
N ILE A 84 -14.00 6.58 1.77
CA ILE A 84 -13.00 5.54 1.47
C ILE A 84 -13.54 4.65 0.35
N LEU A 85 -12.74 4.47 -0.69
CA LEU A 85 -13.00 3.57 -1.80
C LEU A 85 -12.15 2.30 -1.62
N GLY A 86 -12.79 1.21 -1.25
CA GLY A 86 -12.17 -0.11 -1.17
C GLY A 86 -11.98 -0.76 -2.54
N LYS A 87 -11.82 -2.07 -2.56
CA LYS A 87 -11.80 -2.87 -3.80
C LYS A 87 -13.21 -3.04 -4.33
N PRO A 88 -13.47 -2.83 -5.63
CA PRO A 88 -14.81 -3.05 -6.18
C PRO A 88 -15.17 -4.53 -6.18
N ALA A 89 -16.37 -4.86 -5.71
CA ALA A 89 -16.89 -6.23 -5.69
C ALA A 89 -17.37 -6.72 -7.07
N GLY A 90 -17.42 -5.84 -8.07
CA GLY A 90 -17.82 -6.18 -9.43
C GLY A 90 -17.90 -4.97 -10.35
N HIS A 91 -18.22 -5.22 -11.64
CA HIS A 91 -18.20 -4.24 -12.71
C HIS A 91 -18.96 -2.94 -12.37
N ARG A 92 -20.21 -3.03 -11.90
CA ARG A 92 -21.02 -1.86 -11.57
C ARG A 92 -20.35 -0.97 -10.51
N GLN A 93 -19.72 -1.57 -9.50
CA GLN A 93 -19.03 -0.82 -8.45
C GLN A 93 -17.74 -0.19 -8.98
N ALA A 94 -16.98 -0.90 -9.83
CA ALA A 94 -15.81 -0.34 -10.50
C ALA A 94 -16.18 0.88 -11.34
N VAL A 95 -17.21 0.79 -12.18
CA VAL A 95 -17.74 1.92 -12.97
C VAL A 95 -18.14 3.09 -12.06
N THR A 96 -18.81 2.82 -10.95
CA THR A 96 -19.21 3.87 -9.99
C THR A 96 -17.99 4.57 -9.40
N MET A 97 -16.99 3.83 -8.94
CA MET A 97 -15.75 4.37 -8.37
C MET A 97 -14.98 5.22 -9.39
N LEU A 98 -14.77 4.70 -10.60
CA LEU A 98 -14.09 5.42 -11.67
C LEU A 98 -14.82 6.72 -12.08
N THR A 99 -16.17 6.69 -12.09
CA THR A 99 -16.99 7.88 -12.34
C THR A 99 -16.80 8.92 -11.24
N GLN A 100 -16.72 8.51 -9.98
CA GLN A 100 -16.47 9.41 -8.85
C GLN A 100 -15.08 10.04 -8.90
N LEU A 101 -14.07 9.32 -9.42
CA LEU A 101 -12.69 9.77 -9.55
C LEU A 101 -12.43 10.62 -10.81
N SER A 102 -13.25 10.48 -11.84
CA SER A 102 -13.11 11.18 -13.13
C SER A 102 -13.04 12.70 -12.97
N ASN A 103 -12.02 13.33 -13.56
CA ASN A 103 -11.74 14.77 -13.51
C ASN A 103 -11.61 15.35 -12.09
N ARG A 104 -11.20 14.52 -11.11
CA ARG A 104 -11.06 14.92 -9.72
C ARG A 104 -9.67 14.58 -9.18
N GLU A 105 -9.32 15.28 -8.11
CA GLU A 105 -8.23 14.93 -7.23
C GLU A 105 -8.77 14.04 -6.10
N HIS A 106 -8.00 13.04 -5.76
CA HIS A 106 -8.26 12.14 -4.64
C HIS A 106 -6.96 11.83 -3.91
N SER A 107 -7.06 11.29 -2.72
CA SER A 107 -5.92 10.90 -1.88
C SER A 107 -5.73 9.39 -1.90
N VAL A 108 -4.46 8.97 -1.96
CA VAL A 108 -4.04 7.60 -1.71
C VAL A 108 -3.25 7.58 -0.41
N PHE A 109 -3.79 6.93 0.59
CA PHE A 109 -3.13 6.74 1.87
C PHE A 109 -2.56 5.32 1.93
N THR A 110 -1.27 5.22 2.20
CA THR A 110 -0.65 3.95 2.59
C THR A 110 0.00 4.12 3.95
N ALA A 111 -0.33 3.23 4.89
CA ALA A 111 0.43 3.07 6.11
C ALA A 111 1.26 1.79 6.06
N PHE A 112 2.42 1.85 6.69
CA PHE A 112 3.18 0.65 7.05
C PHE A 112 3.53 0.67 8.53
N THR A 113 3.59 -0.52 9.10
CA THR A 113 4.05 -0.74 10.48
C THR A 113 5.19 -1.74 10.45
N ILE A 114 6.28 -1.41 11.14
CA ILE A 114 7.41 -2.31 11.39
C ILE A 114 7.40 -2.63 12.87
N THR A 115 7.47 -3.90 13.21
CA THR A 115 7.49 -4.37 14.61
C THR A 115 8.27 -5.67 14.76
N ARG A 116 8.68 -5.95 16.00
CA ARG A 116 9.25 -7.22 16.45
C ARG A 116 8.69 -7.53 17.85
N PRO A 117 8.34 -8.79 18.18
CA PRO A 117 7.61 -9.12 19.42
C PRO A 117 8.30 -8.70 20.72
N ASP A 118 9.61 -8.88 20.82
CA ASP A 118 10.39 -8.65 22.03
C ASP A 118 11.03 -7.24 22.07
N SER A 119 10.55 -6.33 21.26
CA SER A 119 11.04 -4.96 21.19
C SER A 119 9.88 -3.98 21.39
N ASP A 120 10.12 -2.95 22.19
CA ASP A 120 9.24 -1.78 22.26
C ASP A 120 9.26 -0.98 20.95
N ASP A 121 10.12 -1.37 20.01
CA ASP A 121 10.27 -0.74 18.72
C ASP A 121 9.07 -1.09 17.82
N LEU A 122 8.15 -0.17 17.76
CA LEU A 122 7.04 -0.17 16.81
C LEU A 122 7.03 1.15 16.07
N ILE A 123 7.30 1.09 14.77
CA ILE A 123 7.21 2.27 13.90
C ILE A 123 5.99 2.12 13.01
N THR A 124 5.05 3.04 13.10
CA THR A 124 3.96 3.19 12.14
C THR A 124 4.11 4.54 11.44
N ARG A 125 4.10 4.54 10.11
CA ARG A 125 4.08 5.75 9.30
C ARG A 125 2.94 5.68 8.29
N VAL A 126 2.31 6.82 8.05
CA VAL A 126 1.32 7.00 7.00
C VAL A 126 1.82 8.02 6.00
N VAL A 127 1.61 7.73 4.72
CA VAL A 127 1.96 8.63 3.61
C VAL A 127 0.71 8.89 2.80
N ASN A 128 0.45 10.17 2.53
CA ASN A 128 -0.64 10.61 1.66
C ASN A 128 -0.05 11.14 0.34
N THR A 129 -0.63 10.68 -0.76
CA THR A 129 -0.30 11.16 -2.11
C THR A 129 -1.57 11.57 -2.81
N ARG A 130 -1.58 12.78 -3.37
CA ARG A 130 -2.71 13.26 -4.18
C ARG A 130 -2.54 12.79 -5.62
N VAL A 131 -3.60 12.27 -6.17
CA VAL A 131 -3.68 11.78 -7.55
C VAL A 131 -4.83 12.49 -8.23
N ARG A 132 -4.57 13.05 -9.42
CA ARG A 132 -5.59 13.68 -10.27
C ARG A 132 -5.85 12.83 -11.48
N PHE A 133 -7.12 12.47 -11.70
CA PHE A 133 -7.54 11.83 -12.93
C PHE A 133 -7.83 12.84 -14.03
N LYS A 134 -7.62 12.45 -15.28
CA LYS A 134 -8.20 13.14 -16.44
C LYS A 134 -9.74 13.02 -16.42
N ALA A 135 -10.43 13.85 -17.22
CA ALA A 135 -11.83 13.60 -17.54
C ALA A 135 -11.96 12.30 -18.34
N LEU A 136 -12.78 11.37 -17.84
CA LEU A 136 -13.01 10.06 -18.46
C LEU A 136 -14.38 10.06 -19.16
N SER A 137 -14.43 9.53 -20.37
CA SER A 137 -15.68 9.22 -21.05
C SER A 137 -16.33 7.95 -20.46
N LYS A 138 -17.61 7.75 -20.73
CA LYS A 138 -18.31 6.52 -20.32
C LYS A 138 -17.68 5.28 -20.97
N ASP A 139 -17.23 5.39 -22.20
CA ASP A 139 -16.62 4.28 -22.94
C ASP A 139 -15.27 3.89 -22.33
N GLU A 140 -14.44 4.88 -21.96
CA GLU A 140 -13.16 4.63 -21.26
C GLU A 140 -13.37 3.95 -19.90
N ILE A 141 -14.36 4.38 -19.13
CA ILE A 141 -14.69 3.81 -17.84
C ILE A 141 -15.14 2.35 -17.99
N ASN A 142 -16.08 2.07 -18.91
CA ASN A 142 -16.56 0.71 -19.13
C ASN A 142 -15.45 -0.19 -19.69
N TRP A 143 -14.70 0.29 -20.68
CA TRP A 143 -13.59 -0.44 -21.25
C TRP A 143 -12.56 -0.84 -20.18
N TYR A 144 -12.16 0.09 -19.32
CA TYR A 144 -11.20 -0.22 -18.26
C TYR A 144 -11.79 -1.17 -17.22
N ALA A 145 -13.07 -1.02 -16.85
CA ALA A 145 -13.76 -1.94 -15.96
C ALA A 145 -13.80 -3.39 -16.51
N ASP A 146 -13.83 -3.55 -17.83
CA ASP A 146 -13.83 -4.87 -18.49
C ASP A 146 -12.45 -5.55 -18.55
N THR A 147 -11.36 -4.82 -18.29
CA THR A 147 -9.99 -5.38 -18.36
C THR A 147 -9.67 -6.39 -17.24
N GLY A 148 -10.45 -6.44 -16.19
CA GLY A 148 -10.14 -7.23 -14.99
C GLY A 148 -9.15 -6.57 -14.03
N GLU A 149 -8.42 -5.53 -14.45
CA GLU A 149 -7.40 -4.86 -13.64
C GLU A 149 -7.94 -4.14 -12.39
N PRO A 150 -9.16 -3.58 -12.37
CA PRO A 150 -9.70 -2.84 -11.21
C PRO A 150 -9.85 -3.63 -9.92
N TYR A 151 -10.15 -4.93 -10.00
CA TYR A 151 -10.83 -5.66 -8.93
C TYR A 151 -9.99 -6.02 -7.71
N ASP A 152 -8.67 -6.01 -7.84
CA ASP A 152 -7.74 -6.26 -6.72
C ASP A 152 -7.18 -4.97 -6.10
N LYS A 153 -7.68 -3.79 -6.50
CA LYS A 153 -7.12 -2.49 -6.17
C LYS A 153 -8.13 -1.58 -5.47
N ALA A 154 -7.66 -0.87 -4.43
CA ALA A 154 -8.44 0.19 -3.80
C ALA A 154 -8.78 1.29 -4.81
N GLY A 155 -10.03 1.80 -4.78
CA GLY A 155 -10.52 2.77 -5.74
C GLY A 155 -10.75 2.24 -7.16
N GLY A 156 -10.51 0.93 -7.38
CA GLY A 156 -10.75 0.28 -8.66
C GLY A 156 -9.80 0.71 -9.77
N TYR A 157 -8.56 1.09 -9.48
CA TYR A 157 -7.56 1.41 -10.51
C TYR A 157 -6.13 1.09 -10.08
N GLY A 158 -5.25 0.92 -11.06
CA GLY A 158 -3.81 0.82 -10.86
C GLY A 158 -3.07 1.89 -11.65
N ILE A 159 -2.03 2.50 -11.03
CA ILE A 159 -1.16 3.46 -11.72
C ILE A 159 -0.13 2.76 -12.60
N GLN A 160 0.12 1.48 -12.34
CA GLN A 160 0.91 0.60 -13.19
C GLN A 160 -0.02 -0.09 -14.19
N GLY A 161 0.49 -0.54 -15.31
CA GLY A 161 -0.31 -1.25 -16.32
C GLY A 161 -1.30 -0.37 -17.08
N ILE A 162 -2.47 -0.94 -17.39
CA ILE A 162 -3.47 -0.29 -18.25
C ILE A 162 -4.01 1.00 -17.60
N GLY A 163 -4.26 0.99 -16.30
CA GLY A 163 -4.82 2.14 -15.57
C GLY A 163 -3.93 3.38 -15.52
N ALA A 164 -2.68 3.30 -15.98
CA ALA A 164 -1.80 4.47 -16.06
C ALA A 164 -2.40 5.63 -16.88
N PHE A 165 -3.23 5.34 -17.90
CA PHE A 165 -3.86 6.36 -18.75
C PHE A 165 -4.91 7.21 -18.02
N LEU A 166 -5.42 6.74 -16.89
CA LEU A 166 -6.41 7.45 -16.07
C LEU A 166 -5.77 8.64 -15.32
N VAL A 167 -4.49 8.49 -14.95
CA VAL A 167 -3.78 9.43 -14.08
C VAL A 167 -3.18 10.57 -14.90
N LYS A 168 -3.57 11.81 -14.58
CA LYS A 168 -3.03 13.02 -15.18
C LYS A 168 -1.83 13.57 -14.40
N GLU A 169 -1.88 13.47 -13.07
CA GLU A 169 -0.90 14.09 -12.19
C GLU A 169 -0.82 13.35 -10.86
N ILE A 170 0.36 13.34 -10.27
CA ILE A 170 0.65 12.86 -8.91
C ILE A 170 1.36 13.96 -8.15
N SER A 171 0.92 14.26 -6.93
CA SER A 171 1.62 15.14 -5.99
C SER A 171 1.94 14.34 -4.72
N GLY A 172 3.20 13.91 -4.58
CA GLY A 172 3.70 13.05 -3.51
C GLY A 172 4.49 11.84 -4.02
N SER A 173 4.39 10.71 -3.32
CA SER A 173 5.16 9.50 -3.58
C SER A 173 4.46 8.57 -4.57
N TYR A 174 5.10 8.28 -5.71
CA TYR A 174 4.63 7.27 -6.67
C TYR A 174 4.53 5.88 -6.03
N THR A 175 5.54 5.47 -5.26
CA THR A 175 5.57 4.14 -4.64
C THR A 175 4.50 3.99 -3.56
N ASN A 176 4.09 5.11 -2.92
CA ASN A 176 2.92 5.14 -2.05
C ASN A 176 1.64 4.81 -2.82
N VAL A 177 1.44 5.38 -4.02
CA VAL A 177 0.26 5.09 -4.86
C VAL A 177 0.25 3.63 -5.32
N VAL A 178 1.41 3.05 -5.62
CA VAL A 178 1.55 1.62 -5.95
C VAL A 178 1.19 0.73 -4.75
N GLY A 179 1.40 1.20 -3.51
CA GLY A 179 0.96 0.51 -2.31
C GLY A 179 1.99 0.30 -1.21
N LEU A 180 3.20 0.90 -1.33
CA LEU A 180 4.23 0.89 -0.28
C LEU A 180 5.16 2.11 -0.45
N PRO A 181 5.21 3.07 0.48
CA PRO A 181 6.09 4.23 0.39
C PRO A 181 7.54 3.81 0.70
N VAL A 182 8.28 3.46 -0.34
CA VAL A 182 9.61 2.82 -0.24
C VAL A 182 10.63 3.75 0.41
N CYS A 183 10.58 5.06 0.13
CA CYS A 183 11.50 6.02 0.72
C CYS A 183 11.40 5.98 2.26
N GLU A 184 10.21 6.17 2.78
CA GLU A 184 9.93 6.21 4.22
C GLU A 184 10.14 4.85 4.89
N LEU A 185 9.89 3.75 4.14
CA LEU A 185 10.15 2.40 4.63
C LEU A 185 11.65 2.14 4.80
N ILE A 186 12.46 2.51 3.83
CA ILE A 186 13.92 2.37 3.89
C ILE A 186 14.50 3.17 5.05
N ASP A 187 14.06 4.43 5.22
CA ASP A 187 14.50 5.27 6.34
C ASP A 187 14.16 4.65 7.69
N ALA A 188 12.94 4.10 7.81
CA ALA A 188 12.51 3.44 9.04
C ALA A 188 13.32 2.16 9.33
N LEU A 189 13.54 1.30 8.33
CA LEU A 189 14.35 0.09 8.48
C LEU A 189 15.81 0.41 8.83
N ALA A 190 16.38 1.45 8.24
CA ALA A 190 17.72 1.90 8.54
C ALA A 190 17.82 2.47 9.97
N SER A 191 16.82 3.25 10.42
CA SER A 191 16.78 3.79 11.80
C SER A 191 16.69 2.71 12.87
N LEU A 192 16.01 1.60 12.57
CA LEU A 192 15.93 0.41 13.41
C LEU A 192 17.20 -0.47 13.34
N GLY A 193 18.12 -0.15 12.45
CA GLY A 193 19.31 -0.99 12.21
C GLY A 193 19.01 -2.30 11.49
N ALA A 194 17.77 -2.52 11.02
CA ALA A 194 17.37 -3.72 10.30
C ALA A 194 18.11 -3.90 8.98
N ILE A 195 18.42 -2.78 8.32
CA ILE A 195 19.23 -2.73 7.10
C ILE A 195 20.39 -1.76 7.22
N SER A 196 21.39 -1.93 6.36
CA SER A 196 22.49 -0.95 6.18
C SER A 196 22.86 -0.82 4.71
N PHE A 197 23.47 0.30 4.34
CA PHE A 197 23.98 0.54 2.99
C PHE A 197 25.45 0.16 2.92
N LYS A 198 25.82 -0.70 1.95
CA LYS A 198 27.25 -0.96 1.63
C LYS A 198 27.72 -0.01 0.56
N GLU A 199 28.94 0.47 0.73
CA GLU A 199 29.68 1.04 -0.41
C GLU A 199 29.83 -0.04 -1.50
N VAL A 200 29.43 0.32 -2.71
CA VAL A 200 29.74 -0.49 -3.89
C VAL A 200 31.21 -0.24 -4.19
N LYS A 201 32.07 -1.20 -3.85
CA LYS A 201 33.47 -1.18 -4.29
C LYS A 201 33.56 -1.51 -5.78
#